data_30cb4562147d17dee12a498eb96e3755
#
_entry.id   30cb4562147d17dee12a498eb96e3755
#
_cell.length_a   1.000
_cell.length_b   1.000
_cell.length_c   1.000
_cell.angle_alpha   90.00
_cell.angle_beta   90.00
_cell.angle_gamma   90.00
#
_symmetry.space_group_name_H-M   'P 1'
#
loop_
_entity.id
_entity.type
_entity.pdbx_description
1 polymer ?
#
loop_
_entity_poly.entity_id
_entity_poly.type
_entity_poly.pdbx_seq_one_letter_code
_entity_poly.pdbx_strand_id
1 'polypeptide(L)'
;HHMLQTATSRLQNTGAFLSDMVKWGESARIRAVTDDFTGLYNRRFFDDALKDSIQESILNGRPYSLVILDLDRFGTLNAEYGEAVGDSVIQAAVPVFIGVFDESDILSRYGGDEFAFILPGKTGEEALERCRKVCRGLRELEIPALEKGSFDHLSASIGIATCPIHGENTQELLDRADQALYAAKEAGRDRAVLYGMGKMK
;
A
#
# COMPACT_ATOMS: atom_id res chain seq x y z
N HIS A 1 -15.54 -57.39 -0.63
CA HIS A 1 -14.41 -56.62 -1.14
C HIS A 1 -14.88 -55.40 -1.96
N HIS A 2 -15.86 -55.54 -2.81
CA HIS A 2 -16.33 -54.45 -3.69
C HIS A 2 -16.96 -53.24 -2.94
N MET A 3 -17.71 -53.48 -1.85
CA MET A 3 -18.35 -52.43 -1.04
C MET A 3 -17.31 -51.53 -0.31
N LEU A 4 -16.24 -52.12 0.20
CA LEU A 4 -15.16 -51.36 0.89
C LEU A 4 -14.37 -50.49 -0.08
N GLN A 5 -14.07 -50.96 -1.28
CA GLN A 5 -13.41 -50.19 -2.32
C GLN A 5 -14.26 -49.01 -2.78
N THR A 6 -15.57 -49.16 -2.91
CA THR A 6 -16.48 -48.07 -3.29
C THR A 6 -16.60 -47.01 -2.19
N ALA A 7 -16.60 -47.42 -0.91
CA ALA A 7 -16.63 -46.48 0.22
C ALA A 7 -15.32 -45.69 0.33
N THR A 8 -14.17 -46.34 0.16
CA THR A 8 -12.85 -45.66 0.20
C THR A 8 -12.70 -44.66 -0.96
N SER A 9 -13.13 -45.01 -2.17
CA SER A 9 -13.11 -44.12 -3.33
C SER A 9 -14.02 -42.89 -3.12
N ARG A 10 -15.20 -43.06 -2.54
CA ARG A 10 -16.11 -41.96 -2.21
C ARG A 10 -15.53 -41.02 -1.14
N LEU A 11 -14.90 -41.58 -0.10
CA LEU A 11 -14.22 -40.77 0.94
C LEU A 11 -13.04 -39.98 0.36
N GLN A 12 -12.24 -40.58 -0.51
CA GLN A 12 -11.13 -39.87 -1.19
C GLN A 12 -11.65 -38.76 -2.09
N ASN A 13 -12.68 -38.98 -2.88
CA ASN A 13 -13.30 -37.98 -3.74
C ASN A 13 -13.94 -36.83 -2.93
N THR A 14 -14.60 -37.16 -1.80
CA THR A 14 -15.16 -36.10 -0.92
C THR A 14 -14.07 -35.28 -0.25
N GLY A 15 -12.98 -35.93 0.17
CA GLY A 15 -11.81 -35.23 0.74
C GLY A 15 -11.15 -34.27 -0.27
N ALA A 16 -10.95 -34.70 -1.51
CA ALA A 16 -10.43 -33.89 -2.59
C ALA A 16 -11.37 -32.70 -2.88
N PHE A 17 -12.66 -32.94 -3.00
CA PHE A 17 -13.66 -31.89 -3.23
C PHE A 17 -13.70 -30.85 -2.10
N LEU A 18 -13.64 -31.26 -0.83
CA LEU A 18 -13.57 -30.35 0.31
C LEU A 18 -12.26 -29.51 0.29
N SER A 19 -11.14 -30.16 -0.03
CA SER A 19 -9.85 -29.45 -0.18
C SER A 19 -9.90 -28.39 -1.28
N ASP A 20 -10.50 -28.71 -2.42
CA ASP A 20 -10.68 -27.78 -3.53
C ASP A 20 -11.63 -26.64 -3.17
N MET A 21 -12.72 -26.90 -2.44
CA MET A 21 -13.63 -25.87 -1.96
C MET A 21 -12.95 -24.91 -0.98
N VAL A 22 -12.10 -25.41 -0.07
CA VAL A 22 -11.32 -24.57 0.85
C VAL A 22 -10.36 -23.68 0.06
N LYS A 23 -9.60 -24.23 -0.88
CA LYS A 23 -8.70 -23.46 -1.75
C LYS A 23 -9.44 -22.41 -2.59
N TRP A 24 -10.61 -22.76 -3.11
CA TRP A 24 -11.46 -21.83 -3.85
C TRP A 24 -11.96 -20.70 -2.97
N GLY A 25 -12.41 -20.99 -1.75
CA GLY A 25 -12.83 -19.99 -0.77
C GLY A 25 -11.69 -19.05 -0.38
N GLU A 26 -10.50 -19.58 -0.11
CA GLU A 26 -9.29 -18.82 0.18
C GLU A 26 -8.90 -17.89 -0.99
N SER A 27 -8.86 -18.45 -2.20
CA SER A 27 -8.55 -17.68 -3.41
C SER A 27 -9.58 -16.59 -3.70
N ALA A 28 -10.87 -16.85 -3.45
CA ALA A 28 -11.92 -15.86 -3.59
C ALA A 28 -11.79 -14.73 -2.55
N ARG A 29 -11.45 -15.10 -1.30
CA ARG A 29 -11.20 -14.15 -0.22
C ARG A 29 -10.01 -13.24 -0.54
N ILE A 30 -8.89 -13.80 -0.97
CA ILE A 30 -7.69 -13.05 -1.35
C ILE A 30 -8.04 -12.05 -2.46
N ARG A 31 -8.65 -12.49 -3.56
CA ARG A 31 -9.07 -11.61 -4.66
C ARG A 31 -10.06 -10.51 -4.25
N ALA A 32 -10.87 -10.75 -3.22
CA ALA A 32 -11.80 -9.74 -2.72
C ALA A 32 -11.10 -8.57 -1.99
N VAL A 33 -9.90 -8.80 -1.45
CA VAL A 33 -9.18 -7.82 -0.61
C VAL A 33 -7.89 -7.31 -1.23
N THR A 34 -7.38 -7.92 -2.32
CA THR A 34 -6.15 -7.50 -2.99
C THR A 34 -6.43 -6.79 -4.33
N ASP A 35 -5.48 -5.99 -4.75
CA ASP A 35 -5.36 -5.46 -6.10
C ASP A 35 -4.66 -6.51 -6.98
N ASP A 36 -5.32 -6.98 -8.02
CA ASP A 36 -4.83 -8.08 -8.87
C ASP A 36 -3.53 -7.73 -9.61
N PHE A 37 -3.25 -6.45 -9.80
CA PHE A 37 -2.09 -5.99 -10.54
C PHE A 37 -0.82 -5.93 -9.68
N THR A 38 -0.95 -5.47 -8.44
CA THR A 38 0.18 -5.26 -7.53
C THR A 38 0.32 -6.33 -6.45
N GLY A 39 -0.76 -7.09 -6.16
CA GLY A 39 -0.83 -8.02 -5.05
C GLY A 39 -0.94 -7.36 -3.67
N LEU A 40 -0.87 -6.03 -3.58
CA LEU A 40 -1.15 -5.28 -2.37
C LEU A 40 -2.64 -5.32 -2.03
N TYR A 41 -3.03 -4.86 -0.85
CA TYR A 41 -4.44 -4.70 -0.55
C TYR A 41 -5.10 -3.68 -1.51
N ASN A 42 -6.38 -3.88 -1.80
CA ASN A 42 -7.16 -2.94 -2.60
C ASN A 42 -7.73 -1.81 -1.73
N ARG A 43 -8.22 -0.74 -2.38
CA ARG A 43 -8.81 0.42 -1.72
C ARG A 43 -9.93 0.04 -0.76
N ARG A 44 -10.80 -0.91 -1.13
CA ARG A 44 -11.93 -1.31 -0.29
C ARG A 44 -11.45 -1.88 1.05
N PHE A 45 -10.47 -2.78 1.01
CA PHE A 45 -9.89 -3.33 2.23
C PHE A 45 -9.22 -2.25 3.08
N PHE A 46 -8.50 -1.31 2.43
CA PHE A 46 -7.89 -0.18 3.12
C PHE A 46 -8.92 0.69 3.84
N ASP A 47 -10.03 1.04 3.18
CA ASP A 47 -11.07 1.91 3.76
C ASP A 47 -11.73 1.26 5.00
N ASP A 48 -11.90 -0.07 5.00
CA ASP A 48 -12.43 -0.82 6.14
C ASP A 48 -11.37 -0.92 7.25
N ALA A 49 -10.13 -1.29 6.93
CA ALA A 49 -9.03 -1.41 7.88
C ALA A 49 -8.68 -0.06 8.57
N LEU A 50 -8.81 1.07 7.85
CA LEU A 50 -8.58 2.39 8.42
C LEU A 50 -9.58 2.71 9.53
N LYS A 51 -10.86 2.36 9.36
CA LYS A 51 -11.91 2.55 10.40
C LYS A 51 -11.60 1.72 11.65
N ASP A 52 -11.22 0.47 11.45
CA ASP A 52 -10.90 -0.46 12.55
C ASP A 52 -9.65 0.01 13.31
N SER A 53 -8.62 0.45 12.59
CA SER A 53 -7.36 0.96 13.18
C SER A 53 -7.57 2.21 14.03
N ILE A 54 -8.50 3.11 13.64
CA ILE A 54 -8.86 4.29 14.45
C ILE A 54 -9.48 3.87 15.77
N GLN A 55 -10.46 2.98 15.71
CA GLN A 55 -11.15 2.49 16.91
C GLN A 55 -10.16 1.79 17.86
N GLU A 56 -9.27 0.97 17.33
CA GLU A 56 -8.26 0.28 18.10
C GLU A 56 -7.25 1.26 18.74
N SER A 57 -6.82 2.27 18.00
CA SER A 57 -5.91 3.31 18.51
C SER A 57 -6.52 4.08 19.69
N ILE A 58 -7.77 4.50 19.57
CA ILE A 58 -8.48 5.23 20.62
C ILE A 58 -8.67 4.36 21.86
N LEU A 59 -9.07 3.09 21.69
CA LEU A 59 -9.33 2.18 22.79
C LEU A 59 -8.05 1.77 23.53
N ASN A 60 -6.97 1.53 22.83
CA ASN A 60 -5.74 0.97 23.39
C ASN A 60 -4.65 2.04 23.64
N GLY A 61 -4.88 3.29 23.26
CA GLY A 61 -3.92 4.39 23.39
C GLY A 61 -2.63 4.18 22.58
N ARG A 62 -2.66 3.32 21.56
CA ARG A 62 -1.51 3.07 20.68
C ARG A 62 -1.60 3.93 19.42
N PRO A 63 -0.56 4.68 19.09
CA PRO A 63 -0.58 5.47 17.86
C PRO A 63 -0.63 4.55 16.63
N TYR A 64 -1.13 5.08 15.53
CA TYR A 64 -0.84 4.54 14.20
C TYR A 64 -0.65 5.69 13.22
N SER A 65 0.12 5.45 12.17
CA SER A 65 0.36 6.44 11.15
C SER A 65 -0.30 6.04 9.83
N LEU A 66 -1.01 6.99 9.25
CA LEU A 66 -1.55 6.92 7.90
C LEU A 66 -0.56 7.54 6.93
N VAL A 67 -0.27 6.84 5.84
CA VAL A 67 0.61 7.28 4.76
C VAL A 67 -0.18 7.32 3.46
N ILE A 68 -0.10 8.42 2.73
CA ILE A 68 -0.59 8.54 1.35
C ILE A 68 0.60 8.84 0.47
N LEU A 69 0.78 8.07 -0.59
CA LEU A 69 1.89 8.13 -1.53
C LEU A 69 1.37 8.25 -2.95
N ASP A 70 2.02 9.09 -3.74
CA ASP A 70 1.72 9.31 -5.15
C ASP A 70 3.06 9.31 -5.92
N LEU A 71 3.13 8.51 -7.00
CA LEU A 71 4.32 8.46 -7.85
C LEU A 71 4.43 9.76 -8.66
N ASP A 72 5.54 10.44 -8.52
CA ASP A 72 5.72 11.78 -9.08
C ASP A 72 5.70 11.77 -10.61
N ARG A 73 4.90 12.67 -11.19
CA ARG A 73 4.81 12.89 -12.64
C ARG A 73 4.41 11.64 -13.44
N PHE A 74 3.68 10.70 -12.83
CA PHE A 74 3.32 9.43 -13.47
C PHE A 74 2.52 9.61 -14.76
N GLY A 75 1.61 10.59 -14.82
CA GLY A 75 0.91 10.95 -16.05
C GLY A 75 1.84 11.41 -17.18
N THR A 76 2.92 12.15 -16.85
CA THR A 76 3.95 12.54 -17.82
C THR A 76 4.75 11.34 -18.29
N LEU A 77 5.08 10.43 -17.38
CA LEU A 77 5.77 9.17 -17.70
C LEU A 77 4.94 8.34 -18.68
N ASN A 78 3.64 8.15 -18.41
CA ASN A 78 2.76 7.43 -19.34
C ASN A 78 2.65 8.12 -20.71
N ALA A 79 2.60 9.44 -20.74
CA ALA A 79 2.54 10.19 -21.99
C ALA A 79 3.84 10.04 -22.83
N GLU A 80 5.00 9.94 -22.18
CA GLU A 80 6.31 9.83 -22.85
C GLU A 80 6.66 8.39 -23.24
N TYR A 81 6.40 7.41 -22.37
CA TYR A 81 6.85 6.03 -22.54
C TYR A 81 5.73 5.03 -22.85
N GLY A 82 4.46 5.44 -22.70
CA GLY A 82 3.29 4.60 -22.86
C GLY A 82 2.87 3.87 -21.59
N GLU A 83 1.60 3.48 -21.53
CA GLU A 83 0.99 2.84 -20.35
C GLU A 83 1.68 1.52 -19.93
N ALA A 84 2.18 0.73 -20.89
CA ALA A 84 2.87 -0.51 -20.59
C ALA A 84 4.17 -0.29 -19.77
N VAL A 85 4.87 0.83 -19.99
CA VAL A 85 6.03 1.21 -19.17
C VAL A 85 5.57 1.71 -17.81
N GLY A 86 4.52 2.51 -17.73
CA GLY A 86 3.92 2.92 -16.48
C GLY A 86 3.51 1.72 -15.61
N ASP A 87 2.89 0.72 -16.21
CA ASP A 87 2.55 -0.53 -15.52
C ASP A 87 3.80 -1.22 -14.95
N SER A 88 4.86 -1.32 -15.73
CA SER A 88 6.12 -1.91 -15.25
C SER A 88 6.76 -1.11 -14.12
N VAL A 89 6.64 0.22 -14.13
CA VAL A 89 7.09 1.12 -13.07
C VAL A 89 6.31 0.89 -11.77
N ILE A 90 4.98 0.78 -11.85
CA ILE A 90 4.15 0.45 -10.68
C ILE A 90 4.60 -0.89 -10.08
N GLN A 91 4.76 -1.92 -10.91
CA GLN A 91 5.19 -3.23 -10.43
C GLN A 91 6.61 -3.21 -9.83
N ALA A 92 7.53 -2.41 -10.38
CA ALA A 92 8.88 -2.25 -9.85
C ALA A 92 8.90 -1.51 -8.48
N ALA A 93 7.95 -0.63 -8.22
CA ALA A 93 7.84 0.09 -6.94
C ALA A 93 7.38 -0.81 -5.79
N VAL A 94 6.55 -1.82 -6.04
CA VAL A 94 5.96 -2.68 -4.99
C VAL A 94 7.01 -3.38 -4.12
N PRO A 95 8.06 -4.03 -4.65
CA PRO A 95 9.12 -4.62 -3.83
C PRO A 95 9.82 -3.63 -2.91
N VAL A 96 9.95 -2.35 -3.30
CA VAL A 96 10.53 -1.31 -2.45
C VAL A 96 9.64 -1.08 -1.23
N PHE A 97 8.33 -1.02 -1.42
CA PHE A 97 7.38 -0.87 -0.33
C PHE A 97 7.44 -2.07 0.63
N ILE A 98 7.33 -3.29 0.10
CA ILE A 98 7.38 -4.52 0.89
C ILE A 98 8.72 -4.64 1.67
N GLY A 99 9.82 -4.19 1.09
CA GLY A 99 11.14 -4.24 1.73
C GLY A 99 11.36 -3.23 2.86
N VAL A 100 10.52 -2.18 2.95
CA VAL A 100 10.65 -1.12 3.96
C VAL A 100 9.69 -1.31 5.13
N PHE A 101 8.50 -1.84 4.88
CA PHE A 101 7.43 -1.96 5.87
C PHE A 101 7.36 -3.35 6.49
N ASP A 102 6.75 -3.44 7.68
CA ASP A 102 6.60 -4.70 8.41
C ASP A 102 5.40 -5.52 7.90
N GLU A 103 5.35 -6.81 8.18
CA GLU A 103 4.20 -7.69 7.84
C GLU A 103 2.88 -7.25 8.51
N SER A 104 2.96 -6.53 9.63
CA SER A 104 1.79 -5.97 10.33
C SER A 104 1.27 -4.69 9.68
N ASP A 105 2.04 -4.08 8.80
CA ASP A 105 1.64 -2.86 8.11
C ASP A 105 0.69 -3.20 6.95
N ILE A 106 -0.32 -2.38 6.73
CA ILE A 106 -1.28 -2.57 5.65
C ILE A 106 -0.85 -1.71 4.47
N LEU A 107 -0.39 -2.37 3.41
CA LEU A 107 0.05 -1.71 2.18
C LEU A 107 -1.02 -1.89 1.10
N SER A 108 -1.55 -0.79 0.58
CA SER A 108 -2.66 -0.81 -0.37
C SER A 108 -2.37 0.02 -1.61
N ARG A 109 -2.85 -0.45 -2.75
CA ARG A 109 -3.00 0.39 -3.92
C ARG A 109 -4.35 1.11 -3.84
N TYR A 110 -4.30 2.43 -3.73
CA TYR A 110 -5.50 3.25 -3.56
C TYR A 110 -6.19 3.55 -4.90
N GLY A 111 -5.40 3.70 -5.97
CA GLY A 111 -5.87 3.83 -7.35
C GLY A 111 -4.77 4.35 -8.26
N GLY A 112 -4.72 3.91 -9.51
CA GLY A 112 -3.72 4.39 -10.47
C GLY A 112 -2.28 4.26 -9.95
N ASP A 113 -1.66 5.40 -9.74
CA ASP A 113 -0.32 5.62 -9.19
C ASP A 113 -0.32 6.01 -7.70
N GLU A 114 -1.49 5.95 -7.05
CA GLU A 114 -1.66 6.29 -5.64
C GLU A 114 -1.65 5.05 -4.75
N PHE A 115 -0.94 5.13 -3.65
CA PHE A 115 -0.83 4.09 -2.63
C PHE A 115 -1.17 4.68 -1.26
N ALA A 116 -1.77 3.86 -0.40
CA ALA A 116 -2.10 4.25 0.97
C ALA A 116 -1.72 3.14 1.94
N PHE A 117 -1.04 3.49 3.04
CA PHE A 117 -0.56 2.52 4.01
C PHE A 117 -1.03 2.89 5.41
N ILE A 118 -1.33 1.88 6.22
CA ILE A 118 -1.62 2.02 7.65
C ILE A 118 -0.50 1.32 8.41
N LEU A 119 0.15 2.03 9.34
CA LEU A 119 1.28 1.56 10.11
C LEU A 119 0.88 1.48 11.60
N PRO A 120 0.35 0.33 12.05
CA PRO A 120 -0.10 0.16 13.44
C PRO A 120 1.06 0.28 14.42
N GLY A 121 0.84 1.00 15.53
CA GLY A 121 1.83 1.18 16.58
C GLY A 121 3.01 2.09 16.23
N LYS A 122 3.02 2.71 15.04
CA LYS A 122 4.10 3.62 14.62
C LYS A 122 3.72 5.07 14.86
N THR A 123 4.65 5.81 15.43
CA THR A 123 4.57 7.28 15.53
C THR A 123 4.79 7.94 14.17
N GLY A 124 4.47 9.23 14.07
CA GLY A 124 4.70 9.99 12.85
C GLY A 124 6.17 10.07 12.45
N GLU A 125 7.08 10.16 13.41
CA GLU A 125 8.52 10.19 13.19
C GLU A 125 9.04 8.85 12.66
N GLU A 126 8.58 7.72 13.23
CA GLU A 126 8.93 6.38 12.74
C GLU A 126 8.40 6.14 11.32
N ALA A 127 7.16 6.57 11.04
CA ALA A 127 6.58 6.51 9.72
C ALA A 127 7.36 7.38 8.71
N LEU A 128 7.74 8.60 9.11
CA LEU A 128 8.53 9.51 8.29
C LEU A 128 9.89 8.91 7.91
N GLU A 129 10.57 8.28 8.87
CA GLU A 129 11.86 7.65 8.60
C GLU A 129 11.72 6.47 7.61
N ARG A 130 10.67 5.67 7.73
CA ARG A 130 10.36 4.58 6.78
C ARG A 130 10.03 5.15 5.39
N CYS A 131 9.21 6.18 5.31
CA CYS A 131 8.87 6.84 4.05
C CYS A 131 10.08 7.47 3.35
N ARG A 132 11.06 7.98 4.11
CA ARG A 132 12.36 8.43 3.55
C ARG A 132 13.15 7.28 2.93
N LYS A 133 13.08 6.07 3.51
CA LYS A 133 13.70 4.88 2.91
C LYS A 133 12.98 4.48 1.62
N VAL A 134 11.65 4.61 1.58
CA VAL A 134 10.87 4.41 0.34
C VAL A 134 11.34 5.36 -0.75
N CYS A 135 11.41 6.69 -0.48
CA CYS A 135 11.91 7.67 -1.46
C CYS A 135 13.31 7.32 -1.97
N ARG A 136 14.21 6.89 -1.07
CA ARG A 136 15.56 6.45 -1.45
C ARG A 136 15.52 5.21 -2.33
N GLY A 137 14.78 4.18 -1.93
CA GLY A 137 14.67 2.94 -2.68
C GLY A 137 14.08 3.13 -4.07
N LEU A 138 13.08 4.03 -4.22
CA LEU A 138 12.53 4.37 -5.53
C LEU A 138 13.56 5.05 -6.45
N ARG A 139 14.38 5.96 -5.91
CA ARG A 139 15.46 6.61 -6.68
C ARG A 139 16.54 5.65 -7.15
N GLU A 140 16.81 4.61 -6.36
CA GLU A 140 17.82 3.59 -6.63
C GLU A 140 17.33 2.48 -7.57
N LEU A 141 16.03 2.48 -7.93
CA LEU A 141 15.49 1.51 -8.87
C LEU A 141 16.07 1.70 -10.27
N GLU A 142 16.72 0.66 -10.77
CA GLU A 142 17.11 0.57 -12.17
C GLU A 142 15.90 0.14 -13.00
N ILE A 143 15.38 1.05 -13.83
CA ILE A 143 14.25 0.77 -14.73
C ILE A 143 14.74 1.01 -16.16
N PRO A 144 15.19 -0.04 -16.85
CA PRO A 144 15.82 0.09 -18.18
C PRO A 144 14.96 0.82 -19.22
N ALA A 145 13.64 0.76 -19.07
CA ALA A 145 12.72 1.47 -19.95
C ALA A 145 12.83 3.00 -19.84
N LEU A 146 13.32 3.55 -18.73
CA LEU A 146 13.46 5.00 -18.51
C LEU A 146 14.79 5.58 -18.97
N GLU A 147 15.80 4.75 -19.27
CA GLU A 147 17.17 5.19 -19.63
C GLU A 147 17.24 6.11 -20.85
N LYS A 148 16.23 6.09 -21.73
CA LYS A 148 16.25 6.81 -23.01
C LYS A 148 15.38 8.06 -23.05
N GLY A 149 14.84 8.50 -21.92
CA GLY A 149 13.89 9.59 -21.88
C GLY A 149 14.25 10.71 -20.88
N SER A 150 13.23 11.44 -20.41
CA SER A 150 13.40 12.62 -19.56
C SER A 150 13.38 12.32 -18.06
N PHE A 151 13.21 11.04 -17.69
CA PHE A 151 13.19 10.62 -16.28
C PHE A 151 14.52 10.01 -15.88
N ASP A 152 15.24 10.69 -14.98
CA ASP A 152 16.49 10.18 -14.41
C ASP A 152 16.26 9.04 -13.41
N HIS A 153 15.14 9.08 -12.69
CA HIS A 153 14.77 8.09 -11.68
C HIS A 153 13.27 8.15 -11.35
N LEU A 154 12.77 7.11 -10.71
CA LEU A 154 11.43 7.08 -10.13
C LEU A 154 11.43 7.81 -8.78
N SER A 155 10.43 8.64 -8.54
CA SER A 155 10.24 9.30 -7.25
C SER A 155 8.78 9.30 -6.81
N ALA A 156 8.56 9.59 -5.53
CA ALA A 156 7.22 9.71 -4.96
C ALA A 156 7.15 10.88 -3.99
N SER A 157 6.00 11.53 -3.96
CA SER A 157 5.59 12.43 -2.90
C SER A 157 4.78 11.66 -1.86
N ILE A 158 5.05 11.87 -0.58
CA ILE A 158 4.44 11.11 0.50
C ILE A 158 3.96 12.06 1.59
N GLY A 159 2.67 11.93 1.97
CA GLY A 159 2.06 12.62 3.09
C GLY A 159 1.78 11.67 4.25
N ILE A 160 2.00 12.10 5.48
CA ILE A 160 1.85 11.30 6.69
C ILE A 160 1.01 12.05 7.71
N ALA A 161 0.03 11.35 8.30
CA ALA A 161 -0.72 11.80 9.46
C ALA A 161 -0.77 10.69 10.52
N THR A 162 -0.84 11.07 11.81
CA THR A 162 -0.79 10.11 12.93
C THR A 162 -2.01 10.28 13.83
N CYS A 163 -2.69 9.20 14.15
CA CYS A 163 -3.74 9.14 15.15
C CYS A 163 -3.11 8.93 16.56
N PRO A 164 -3.61 9.57 17.60
CA PRO A 164 -4.68 10.57 17.60
C PRO A 164 -4.21 12.02 17.37
N ILE A 165 -2.90 12.27 17.25
CA ILE A 165 -2.28 13.61 17.26
C ILE A 165 -2.81 14.51 16.15
N HIS A 166 -3.04 13.95 14.96
CA HIS A 166 -3.48 14.70 13.78
C HIS A 166 -4.95 14.49 13.43
N GLY A 167 -5.68 13.67 14.20
CA GLY A 167 -7.10 13.42 14.02
C GLY A 167 -7.54 12.13 14.71
N GLU A 168 -8.82 12.06 15.06
CA GLU A 168 -9.42 10.92 15.74
C GLU A 168 -10.52 10.23 14.88
N ASN A 169 -10.67 10.64 13.65
CA ASN A 169 -11.58 10.02 12.69
C ASN A 169 -10.96 9.92 11.29
N THR A 170 -11.56 9.08 10.46
CA THR A 170 -11.07 8.76 9.11
C THR A 170 -10.89 10.02 8.25
N GLN A 171 -11.89 10.91 8.26
CA GLN A 171 -11.88 12.10 7.39
C GLN A 171 -10.75 13.04 7.78
N GLU A 172 -10.60 13.34 9.08
CA GLU A 172 -9.54 14.22 9.57
C GLU A 172 -8.15 13.69 9.20
N LEU A 173 -7.92 12.39 9.38
CA LEU A 173 -6.62 11.80 9.09
C LEU A 173 -6.31 11.79 7.61
N LEU A 174 -7.27 11.43 6.77
CA LEU A 174 -7.12 11.52 5.31
C LEU A 174 -6.83 12.96 4.89
N ASP A 175 -7.62 13.93 5.34
CA ASP A 175 -7.41 15.35 5.00
C ASP A 175 -6.03 15.85 5.43
N ARG A 176 -5.52 15.40 6.59
CA ARG A 176 -4.19 15.79 7.10
C ARG A 176 -3.05 15.11 6.32
N ALA A 177 -3.21 13.85 5.96
CA ALA A 177 -2.25 13.14 5.13
C ALA A 177 -2.20 13.74 3.71
N ASP A 178 -3.36 14.10 3.13
CA ASP A 178 -3.43 14.78 1.83
C ASP A 178 -2.79 16.16 1.86
N GLN A 179 -3.02 16.95 2.93
CA GLN A 179 -2.35 18.25 3.09
C GLN A 179 -0.82 18.09 3.18
N ALA A 180 -0.34 17.04 3.84
CA ALA A 180 1.09 16.73 3.92
C ALA A 180 1.63 16.28 2.55
N LEU A 181 0.87 15.46 1.80
CA LEU A 181 1.22 15.07 0.43
C LEU A 181 1.31 16.27 -0.50
N TYR A 182 0.32 17.16 -0.42
CA TYR A 182 0.35 18.41 -1.19
C TYR A 182 1.58 19.25 -0.85
N ALA A 183 1.92 19.39 0.44
CA ALA A 183 3.13 20.09 0.86
C ALA A 183 4.41 19.43 0.32
N ALA A 184 4.47 18.09 0.23
CA ALA A 184 5.59 17.39 -0.39
C ALA A 184 5.72 17.73 -1.87
N LYS A 185 4.59 17.76 -2.61
CA LYS A 185 4.56 18.15 -4.04
C LYS A 185 5.00 19.59 -4.27
N GLU A 186 4.52 20.54 -3.46
CA GLU A 186 4.88 21.97 -3.56
C GLU A 186 6.36 22.22 -3.19
N ALA A 187 6.90 21.46 -2.25
CA ALA A 187 8.29 21.58 -1.83
C ALA A 187 9.31 21.00 -2.83
N GLY A 188 8.85 20.51 -4.00
CA GLY A 188 9.70 20.00 -5.08
C GLY A 188 9.67 18.49 -5.24
N ARG A 189 8.66 17.81 -4.68
CA ARG A 189 8.46 16.36 -4.81
C ARG A 189 9.59 15.53 -4.19
N ASP A 190 9.62 14.22 -4.50
CA ASP A 190 10.66 13.26 -4.08
C ASP A 190 10.96 13.31 -2.59
N ARG A 191 9.91 13.33 -1.78
CA ARG A 191 10.01 13.46 -0.32
C ARG A 191 8.79 12.97 0.44
N ALA A 192 9.03 12.69 1.72
CA ALA A 192 7.98 12.46 2.70
C ALA A 192 7.83 13.68 3.62
N VAL A 193 6.59 14.04 3.93
CA VAL A 193 6.22 15.12 4.85
C VAL A 193 5.26 14.57 5.90
N LEU A 194 5.58 14.77 7.16
CA LEU A 194 4.66 14.55 8.27
C LEU A 194 3.81 15.81 8.48
N TYR A 195 2.50 15.67 8.60
CA TYR A 195 1.61 16.79 8.85
C TYR A 195 2.05 17.58 10.09
N GLY A 196 2.06 18.89 10.00
CA GLY A 196 2.52 19.77 11.09
C GLY A 196 4.04 19.99 11.17
N MET A 197 4.87 19.13 10.56
CA MET A 197 6.31 19.40 10.41
C MET A 197 6.53 20.43 9.30
N GLY A 198 6.71 21.67 9.66
CA GLY A 198 6.99 22.76 8.70
C GLY A 198 6.14 24.02 8.91
N LYS A 199 5.23 24.03 9.86
CA LYS A 199 4.49 25.24 10.29
C LYS A 199 5.20 26.00 11.43
N MET A 200 6.54 25.90 11.52
CA MET A 200 7.31 26.81 12.35
C MET A 200 8.12 27.74 11.44
N LYS A 201 7.40 28.67 10.79
CA LYS A 201 7.88 30.00 10.44
C LYS A 201 6.70 30.91 10.18
#